data_40b065c00f22855410b63ecfff58f2d6
#
_entry.id   40b065c00f22855410b63ecfff58f2d6
#
_cell.length_a   1.000
_cell.length_b   1.000
_cell.length_c   1.000
_cell.angle_alpha   90.00
_cell.angle_beta   90.00
_cell.angle_gamma   90.00
#
_symmetry.space_group_name_H-M   'P 1'
#
loop_
_entity.id
_entity.type
_entity.pdbx_description
1 polymer ?
#
loop_
_entity_poly.entity_id
_entity_poly.type
_entity_poly.pdbx_seq_one_letter_code
_entity_poly.pdbx_strand_id
1 'polypeptide(L)'
;HQLALKEDLSPLENLRADALVAGRDGSVDRVMAALGQMGLRGREHLPVRVLSQGQKRRTALARLLIRRAPLWILDEPFVALDAAAQNALSGVINAHLNDAGMLLVTSHQPLSLQGQALSYRLTA
;
A
#
# COMPACT_ATOMS: atom_id res chain seq x y z
N HIS A 1 -7.17 12.62 -1.34
CA HIS A 1 -7.53 11.30 -1.82
C HIS A 1 -8.25 10.49 -0.79
N GLN A 2 -9.36 9.93 -1.19
CA GLN A 2 -10.09 9.00 -0.35
C GLN A 2 -9.36 7.67 -0.33
N LEU A 3 -9.20 7.10 0.86
CA LEU A 3 -8.58 5.78 1.01
C LEU A 3 -9.49 4.66 0.54
N ALA A 4 -10.76 4.95 0.31
CA ALA A 4 -11.77 4.01 -0.18
C ALA A 4 -11.92 2.77 0.71
N LEU A 5 -11.70 2.93 2.02
CA LEU A 5 -11.89 1.88 3.00
C LEU A 5 -13.26 2.01 3.65
N LYS A 6 -13.89 0.87 3.93
CA LYS A 6 -15.13 0.83 4.71
C LYS A 6 -14.77 0.91 6.19
N GLU A 7 -15.17 2.01 6.83
CA GLU A 7 -14.75 2.32 8.21
C GLU A 7 -15.27 1.31 9.25
N ASP A 8 -16.40 0.68 8.99
CA ASP A 8 -16.99 -0.30 9.90
C ASP A 8 -16.41 -1.71 9.75
N LEU A 9 -15.67 -1.95 8.68
CA LEU A 9 -15.00 -3.23 8.42
C LEU A 9 -13.55 -3.18 8.90
N SER A 10 -13.00 -4.34 9.20
CA SER A 10 -11.58 -4.46 9.55
C SER A 10 -10.69 -4.35 8.31
N PRO A 11 -9.36 -4.14 8.50
CA PRO A 11 -8.42 -4.26 7.38
C PRO A 11 -8.53 -5.59 6.64
N LEU A 12 -8.65 -6.69 7.37
CA LEU A 12 -8.80 -8.01 6.75
C LEU A 12 -10.05 -8.06 5.86
N GLU A 13 -11.18 -7.61 6.37
CA GLU A 13 -12.44 -7.61 5.61
C GLU A 13 -12.37 -6.69 4.39
N ASN A 14 -11.81 -5.49 4.55
CA ASN A 14 -11.65 -4.56 3.44
C ASN A 14 -10.82 -5.16 2.30
N LEU A 15 -9.69 -5.77 2.63
CA LEU A 15 -8.79 -6.31 1.62
C LEU A 15 -9.35 -7.57 0.97
N ARG A 16 -10.07 -8.40 1.71
CA ARG A 16 -10.72 -9.57 1.14
C ARG A 16 -11.82 -9.17 0.14
N ALA A 17 -12.60 -8.15 0.48
CA ALA A 17 -13.61 -7.61 -0.42
C ALA A 17 -12.95 -7.01 -1.69
N ASP A 18 -11.86 -6.28 -1.52
CA ASP A 18 -11.11 -5.70 -2.63
C ASP A 18 -10.57 -6.79 -3.57
N ALA A 19 -10.04 -7.86 -3.00
CA ALA A 19 -9.54 -8.99 -3.77
C ALA A 19 -10.66 -9.64 -4.60
N LEU A 20 -11.82 -9.82 -3.99
CA LEU A 20 -12.98 -10.40 -4.67
C LEU A 20 -13.39 -9.56 -5.88
N VAL A 21 -13.47 -8.24 -5.71
CA VAL A 21 -13.82 -7.33 -6.79
C VAL A 21 -12.77 -7.35 -7.91
N ALA A 22 -11.50 -7.46 -7.53
CA ALA A 22 -10.40 -7.48 -8.50
C ALA A 22 -10.18 -8.86 -9.14
N GLY A 23 -10.95 -9.88 -8.76
CA GLY A 23 -10.76 -11.24 -9.27
C GLY A 23 -9.46 -11.88 -8.80
N ARG A 24 -8.99 -11.53 -7.60
CA ARG A 24 -7.75 -12.04 -7.04
C ARG A 24 -8.01 -12.95 -5.85
N ASP A 25 -6.98 -13.70 -5.46
CA ASP A 25 -7.04 -14.55 -4.28
C ASP A 25 -7.08 -13.70 -3.00
N GLY A 26 -8.24 -13.69 -2.33
CA GLY A 26 -8.46 -12.99 -1.07
C GLY A 26 -8.46 -13.92 0.14
N SER A 27 -7.72 -15.02 0.09
CA SER A 27 -7.62 -15.93 1.23
C SER A 27 -7.11 -15.21 2.48
N VAL A 28 -7.55 -15.67 3.64
CA VAL A 28 -7.18 -15.07 4.92
C VAL A 28 -5.66 -15.04 5.08
N ASP A 29 -4.98 -16.14 4.78
CA ASP A 29 -3.52 -16.23 4.95
C ASP A 29 -2.80 -15.21 4.08
N ARG A 30 -3.23 -15.04 2.83
CA ARG A 30 -2.61 -14.11 1.91
C ARG A 30 -2.82 -12.66 2.34
N VAL A 31 -4.03 -12.33 2.76
CA VAL A 31 -4.34 -10.97 3.23
C VAL A 31 -3.62 -10.68 4.54
N MET A 32 -3.57 -11.62 5.45
CA MET A 32 -2.82 -11.46 6.70
C MET A 32 -1.34 -11.23 6.44
N ALA A 33 -0.76 -11.94 5.48
CA ALA A 33 0.64 -11.74 5.10
C ALA A 33 0.88 -10.31 4.54
N ALA A 34 -0.02 -9.83 3.69
CA ALA A 34 0.08 -8.48 3.13
C ALA A 34 -0.01 -7.42 4.23
N LEU A 35 -0.94 -7.57 5.16
CA LEU A 35 -1.09 -6.65 6.29
C LEU A 35 0.15 -6.67 7.17
N GLY A 36 0.73 -7.85 7.41
CA GLY A 36 1.98 -7.97 8.16
C GLY A 36 3.13 -7.23 7.51
N GLN A 37 3.27 -7.32 6.19
CA GLN A 37 4.30 -6.60 5.44
C GLN A 37 4.15 -5.08 5.58
N MET A 38 2.93 -4.59 5.71
CA MET A 38 2.65 -3.17 5.89
C MET A 38 2.66 -2.73 7.36
N GLY A 39 3.10 -3.60 8.27
CA GLY A 39 3.25 -3.25 9.67
C GLY A 39 1.94 -3.17 10.44
N LEU A 40 0.92 -3.89 10.01
CA LEU A 40 -0.41 -3.86 10.63
C LEU A 40 -0.69 -5.09 11.48
N ARG A 41 0.35 -5.83 11.86
CA ARG A 41 0.20 -7.01 12.72
C ARG A 41 -0.42 -6.60 14.05
N GLY A 42 -1.46 -7.32 14.46
CA GLY A 42 -2.23 -7.01 15.65
C GLY A 42 -3.39 -6.04 15.42
N ARG A 43 -3.55 -5.52 14.21
CA ARG A 43 -4.61 -4.57 13.85
C ARG A 43 -5.59 -5.13 12.83
N GLU A 44 -5.39 -6.36 12.40
CA GLU A 44 -6.10 -6.95 11.24
C GLU A 44 -7.61 -7.04 11.47
N HIS A 45 -8.03 -7.21 12.70
CA HIS A 45 -9.44 -7.44 13.06
C HIS A 45 -10.13 -6.23 13.70
N LEU A 46 -9.41 -5.11 13.87
CA LEU A 46 -10.02 -3.90 14.42
C LEU A 46 -10.80 -3.16 13.33
N PRO A 47 -11.92 -2.50 13.68
CA PRO A 47 -12.59 -1.65 12.69
C PRO A 47 -11.65 -0.56 12.21
N VAL A 48 -11.67 -0.27 10.91
CA VAL A 48 -10.78 0.74 10.32
C VAL A 48 -10.95 2.10 10.99
N ARG A 49 -12.16 2.44 11.42
CA ARG A 49 -12.43 3.75 12.05
C ARG A 49 -11.59 4.01 13.30
N VAL A 50 -11.12 2.98 14.02
CA VAL A 50 -10.30 3.16 15.23
C VAL A 50 -8.80 3.22 14.94
N LEU A 51 -8.40 3.02 13.70
CA LEU A 51 -6.99 3.08 13.31
C LEU A 51 -6.51 4.52 13.17
N SER A 52 -5.20 4.73 13.35
CA SER A 52 -4.58 6.02 13.03
C SER A 52 -4.64 6.29 11.53
N GLN A 53 -4.42 7.55 11.12
CA GLN A 53 -4.39 7.89 9.71
C GLN A 53 -3.27 7.14 8.98
N GLY A 54 -2.10 7.01 9.60
CA GLY A 54 -1.01 6.22 9.02
C GLY A 54 -1.36 4.74 8.87
N GLN A 55 -2.05 4.17 9.85
CA GLN A 55 -2.50 2.78 9.77
C GLN A 55 -3.57 2.58 8.69
N LYS A 56 -4.51 3.52 8.56
CA LYS A 56 -5.50 3.50 7.48
C LYS A 56 -4.82 3.57 6.12
N ARG A 57 -3.84 4.45 5.98
CA ARG A 57 -3.10 4.61 4.73
C ARG A 57 -2.34 3.34 4.39
N ARG A 58 -1.69 2.72 5.36
CA ARG A 58 -0.98 1.45 5.14
C ARG A 58 -1.94 0.32 4.77
N THR A 59 -3.13 0.31 5.35
CA THR A 59 -4.17 -0.65 4.96
C THR A 59 -4.53 -0.48 3.49
N ALA A 60 -4.76 0.75 3.06
CA ALA A 60 -5.07 1.03 1.65
C ALA A 60 -3.92 0.64 0.72
N LEU A 61 -2.68 0.90 1.13
CA LEU A 61 -1.51 0.54 0.34
C LEU A 61 -1.29 -0.97 0.25
N ALA A 62 -1.74 -1.73 1.24
CA ALA A 62 -1.65 -3.19 1.21
C ALA A 62 -2.40 -3.80 0.03
N ARG A 63 -3.34 -3.08 -0.58
CA ARG A 63 -4.01 -3.52 -1.82
C ARG A 63 -3.03 -3.81 -2.93
N LEU A 64 -1.91 -3.10 -2.99
CA LEU A 64 -0.90 -3.31 -4.01
C LEU A 64 -0.38 -4.75 -3.98
N LEU A 65 -0.21 -5.31 -2.80
CA LEU A 65 0.25 -6.68 -2.63
C LEU A 65 -0.81 -7.71 -3.03
N ILE A 66 -2.07 -7.35 -2.91
CA ILE A 66 -3.18 -8.22 -3.25
C ILE A 66 -3.44 -8.21 -4.76
N ARG A 67 -3.46 -7.02 -5.36
CA ARG A 67 -3.83 -6.85 -6.78
C ARG A 67 -2.74 -7.29 -7.74
N ARG A 68 -1.48 -7.15 -7.37
CA ARG A 68 -0.31 -7.58 -8.16
C ARG A 68 -0.31 -7.05 -9.61
N ALA A 69 -0.76 -5.82 -9.80
CA ALA A 69 -0.72 -5.20 -11.12
C ALA A 69 0.73 -4.93 -11.54
N PRO A 70 1.06 -5.05 -12.84
CA PRO A 70 2.43 -4.77 -13.30
C PRO A 70 2.83 -3.31 -13.13
N LEU A 71 1.89 -2.39 -13.29
CA LEU A 71 2.12 -0.96 -13.11
C LEU A 71 1.43 -0.48 -11.84
N TRP A 72 2.18 0.11 -10.93
CA TRP A 72 1.65 0.78 -9.75
C TRP A 72 1.66 2.29 -9.97
N ILE A 73 0.56 2.94 -9.65
CA ILE A 73 0.41 4.40 -9.73
C ILE A 73 0.15 4.89 -8.31
N LEU A 74 1.11 5.60 -7.75
CA LEU A 74 1.06 6.07 -6.37
C LEU A 74 1.20 7.58 -6.32
N ASP A 75 0.27 8.24 -5.64
CA ASP A 75 0.27 9.68 -5.45
C ASP A 75 0.66 9.99 -4.01
N GLU A 76 1.83 10.58 -3.80
CA GLU A 76 2.35 10.95 -2.49
C GLU A 76 2.27 9.79 -1.49
N PRO A 77 2.79 8.60 -1.81
CA PRO A 77 2.53 7.41 -0.99
C PRO A 77 3.19 7.45 0.39
N PHE A 78 4.24 8.27 0.57
CA PHE A 78 4.97 8.36 1.84
C PHE A 78 4.42 9.41 2.80
N VAL A 79 3.44 10.20 2.37
CA VAL A 79 2.83 11.22 3.23
C VAL A 79 2.14 10.58 4.43
N ALA A 80 2.31 11.19 5.60
CA ALA A 80 1.72 10.76 6.88
C ALA A 80 2.21 9.39 7.37
N LEU A 81 3.31 8.88 6.82
CA LEU A 81 3.94 7.66 7.31
C LEU A 81 5.13 7.99 8.22
N ASP A 82 5.26 7.27 9.34
CA ASP A 82 6.45 7.36 10.17
C ASP A 82 7.62 6.62 9.50
N ALA A 83 8.81 6.69 10.12
CA ALA A 83 10.02 6.09 9.54
C ALA A 83 9.87 4.58 9.32
N ALA A 84 9.26 3.86 10.27
CA ALA A 84 9.08 2.42 10.14
C ALA A 84 8.13 2.08 8.99
N ALA A 85 7.04 2.85 8.85
CA ALA A 85 6.08 2.65 7.75
C ALA A 85 6.69 3.02 6.40
N GLN A 86 7.50 4.08 6.34
CA GLN A 86 8.22 4.46 5.13
C GLN A 86 9.17 3.34 4.69
N ASN A 87 9.90 2.76 5.63
CA ASN A 87 10.80 1.65 5.34
C ASN A 87 10.03 0.42 4.83
N ALA A 88 8.91 0.10 5.44
CA ALA A 88 8.08 -1.02 5.00
C ALA A 88 7.57 -0.80 3.58
N LEU A 89 7.08 0.39 3.27
CA LEU A 89 6.59 0.71 1.93
C LEU A 89 7.72 0.70 0.90
N SER A 90 8.89 1.26 1.24
CA SER A 90 10.05 1.23 0.36
C SER A 90 10.47 -0.21 0.03
N GLY A 91 10.44 -1.10 1.01
CA GLY A 91 10.74 -2.51 0.79
C GLY A 91 9.75 -3.18 -0.17
N VAL A 92 8.47 -2.89 0.00
CA VAL A 92 7.42 -3.40 -0.88
C VAL A 92 7.58 -2.89 -2.31
N ILE A 93 7.86 -1.59 -2.47
CA ILE A 93 8.07 -0.98 -3.79
C ILE A 93 9.32 -1.57 -4.47
N ASN A 94 10.42 -1.69 -3.73
CA ASN A 94 11.66 -2.23 -4.28
C ASN A 94 11.49 -3.69 -4.71
N ALA A 95 10.75 -4.49 -3.96
CA ALA A 95 10.45 -5.86 -4.35
C ALA A 95 9.65 -5.90 -5.66
N HIS A 96 8.68 -5.00 -5.81
CA HIS A 96 7.90 -4.88 -7.05
C HIS A 96 8.80 -4.51 -8.24
N LEU A 97 9.69 -3.55 -8.07
CA LEU A 97 10.61 -3.12 -9.12
C LEU A 97 11.61 -4.22 -9.48
N ASN A 98 12.09 -4.98 -8.49
CA ASN A 98 13.01 -6.10 -8.71
C ASN A 98 12.33 -7.25 -9.45
N ASP A 99 11.01 -7.36 -9.37
CA ASP A 99 10.21 -8.38 -10.04
C ASP A 99 9.67 -7.87 -11.39
N ALA A 100 10.42 -6.99 -12.04
CA ALA A 100 10.10 -6.40 -13.34
C ALA A 100 8.83 -5.56 -13.34
N GLY A 101 8.40 -5.08 -12.18
CA GLY A 101 7.28 -4.16 -12.08
C GLY A 101 7.66 -2.73 -12.47
N MET A 102 6.64 -1.94 -12.77
CA MET A 102 6.77 -0.52 -13.09
C MET A 102 6.08 0.33 -12.05
N LEU A 103 6.59 1.54 -11.84
CA LEU A 103 6.06 2.47 -10.86
C LEU A 103 5.95 3.86 -11.46
N LEU A 104 4.77 4.45 -11.34
CA LEU A 104 4.56 5.88 -11.56
C LEU A 104 4.23 6.50 -10.20
N VAL A 105 5.06 7.40 -9.73
CA VAL A 105 4.91 7.99 -8.40
C VAL A 105 5.04 9.49 -8.45
N THR A 106 4.15 10.20 -7.75
CA THR A 106 4.30 11.62 -7.50
C THR A 106 4.83 11.83 -6.08
N SER A 107 5.73 12.79 -5.92
CA SER A 107 6.31 13.10 -4.62
C SER A 107 6.89 14.49 -4.61
N HIS A 108 6.79 15.19 -3.49
CA HIS A 108 7.47 16.46 -3.25
C HIS A 108 8.88 16.27 -2.69
N GLN A 109 9.26 15.06 -2.37
CA GLN A 109 10.55 14.74 -1.77
C GLN A 109 11.31 13.76 -2.65
N PRO A 110 12.65 13.79 -2.63
CA PRO A 110 13.44 12.78 -3.33
C PRO A 110 13.13 11.38 -2.79
N LEU A 111 13.05 10.43 -3.71
CA LEU A 111 12.80 9.03 -3.35
C LEU A 111 14.08 8.22 -3.57
N SER A 112 14.39 7.36 -2.60
CA SER A 112 15.52 6.44 -2.68
C SER A 112 15.00 5.06 -3.03
N LEU A 113 14.76 4.83 -4.32
CA LEU A 113 14.22 3.58 -4.84
C LEU A 113 15.23 2.93 -5.78
N GLN A 114 15.18 1.60 -5.85
CA GLN A 114 16.01 0.82 -6.77
C GLN A 114 15.45 0.89 -8.19
N GLY A 115 16.32 0.61 -9.18
CA GLY A 115 15.92 0.55 -10.56
C GLY A 115 16.25 1.83 -11.35
N GLN A 116 15.94 1.81 -12.64
CA GLN A 116 16.11 2.95 -13.52
C GLN A 116 14.92 3.88 -13.38
N ALA A 117 15.19 5.17 -13.22
CA ALA A 117 14.15 6.16 -13.04
C ALA A 117 14.27 7.28 -14.06
N LEU A 118 13.12 7.69 -14.60
CA LEU A 118 12.96 8.94 -15.31
C LEU A 118 12.24 9.89 -14.37
N SER A 119 12.82 11.06 -14.15
CA SER A 119 12.25 12.03 -13.23
C SER A 119 11.82 13.29 -14.00
N TYR A 120 10.59 13.70 -13.77
CA TYR A 120 10.04 14.93 -14.33
C TYR A 120 9.63 15.84 -13.18
N ARG A 121 10.05 17.10 -13.28
CA ARG A 121 9.61 18.12 -12.33
C ARG A 121 8.51 18.95 -12.99
N LEU A 122 7.33 18.94 -12.38
CA LEU A 122 6.24 19.78 -12.84
C LEU A 122 6.35 21.14 -12.15
N THR A 123 6.40 22.19 -12.95
CA THR A 123 6.38 23.56 -12.45
C THR A 123 5.01 24.16 -12.77
N ALA A 124 4.40 24.76 -11.76
CA ALA A 124 3.11 25.43 -11.96
C ALA A 124 3.30 26.77 -12.67
#